data_3e98a21510f28a71e7fc2e4f80920c64
#
_entry.id   3e98a21510f28a71e7fc2e4f80920c64
#
_cell.length_a   1.000
_cell.length_b   1.000
_cell.length_c   1.000
_cell.angle_alpha   90.00
_cell.angle_beta   90.00
_cell.angle_gamma   90.00
#
_symmetry.space_group_name_H-M   'P 1'
#
loop_
_entity.id
_entity.type
_entity.pdbx_description
1 polymer ?
#
loop_
_entity_poly.entity_id
_entity_poly.type
_entity_poly.pdbx_seq_one_letter_code
_entity_poly.pdbx_strand_id
1 'polypeptide(L)'
;MNIESIFLQKEEMMKKILYGSVFCIWYLMSLLPLRVLYILSDGLFYLIYYVVKYRRPLVRKHLFDSFPEKNEAERIKIEKEFYSWFCDYIVETIKLFTMSKKQIKKRMQFVGAEKIRESCQKGQSCAIYLGHYCNWEWVTSLPLWAGEDITFGQIYHVLENSAFDKLFLYLRNRLGAISIPMAETLRKIVKMRQEGKQIVIGFIADQVPFWNNIHYWTDFLHHDTPVLTGTEKIAVKANFAVYYLDMQRVKRGYYKGEFKLLTDKPKECKEFEITEMYFRALEKSIQRQPAFWLWTHNRWKRTREQWLKIVDPVTHKMRRDLQ
;
A
#
# COMPACT_ATOMS: atom_id res chain seq x y z
N MET A 1 29.10 -30.89 18.79
CA MET A 1 28.26 -29.89 18.05
C MET A 1 27.22 -30.69 17.30
N ASN A 2 25.93 -30.51 17.60
CA ASN A 2 24.88 -31.35 17.08
C ASN A 2 24.65 -31.02 15.58
N ILE A 3 24.37 -32.03 14.76
CA ILE A 3 24.16 -31.89 13.30
C ILE A 3 23.09 -30.82 13.01
N GLU A 4 22.02 -30.74 13.80
CA GLU A 4 20.99 -29.69 13.71
C GLU A 4 21.55 -28.28 13.89
N SER A 5 22.50 -28.08 14.82
CA SER A 5 23.11 -26.75 15.03
C SER A 5 23.95 -26.30 13.84
N ILE A 6 24.60 -27.22 13.15
CA ILE A 6 25.37 -26.96 11.93
C ILE A 6 24.43 -26.60 10.77
N PHE A 7 23.32 -27.30 10.62
CA PHE A 7 22.31 -26.98 9.60
C PHE A 7 21.70 -25.60 9.81
N LEU A 8 21.31 -25.26 11.04
CA LEU A 8 20.75 -23.95 11.38
C LEU A 8 21.76 -22.83 11.14
N GLN A 9 23.04 -23.01 11.51
CA GLN A 9 24.08 -22.01 11.22
C GLN A 9 24.31 -21.81 9.71
N LYS A 10 24.29 -22.90 8.93
CA LYS A 10 24.45 -22.84 7.47
C LYS A 10 23.26 -22.13 6.80
N GLU A 11 22.05 -22.39 7.24
CA GLU A 11 20.85 -21.71 6.77
C GLU A 11 20.86 -20.19 7.09
N GLU A 12 21.25 -19.83 8.31
CA GLU A 12 21.41 -18.43 8.73
C GLU A 12 22.49 -17.70 7.91
N MET A 13 23.62 -18.40 7.65
CA MET A 13 24.69 -17.85 6.81
C MET A 13 24.21 -17.62 5.37
N MET A 14 23.50 -18.59 4.78
CA MET A 14 22.93 -18.45 3.44
C MET A 14 21.93 -17.29 3.36
N LYS A 15 21.07 -17.12 4.35
CA LYS A 15 20.15 -15.97 4.45
C LYS A 15 20.89 -14.64 4.50
N LYS A 16 22.01 -14.55 5.26
CA LYS A 16 22.86 -13.36 5.33
C LYS A 16 23.55 -13.04 3.99
N ILE A 17 24.09 -14.06 3.31
CA ILE A 17 24.71 -13.92 1.98
C ILE A 17 23.66 -13.46 0.96
N LEU A 18 22.48 -14.09 0.93
CA LEU A 18 21.41 -13.71 0.03
C LEU A 18 20.97 -12.24 0.28
N TYR A 19 20.78 -11.86 1.53
CA TYR A 19 20.47 -10.47 1.87
C TYR A 19 21.54 -9.49 1.39
N GLY A 20 22.82 -9.80 1.67
CA GLY A 20 23.93 -8.97 1.23
C GLY A 20 23.99 -8.84 -0.29
N SER A 21 23.80 -9.93 -1.03
CA SER A 21 23.78 -9.93 -2.50
C SER A 21 22.62 -9.10 -3.06
N VAL A 22 21.41 -9.31 -2.57
CA VAL A 22 20.23 -8.54 -2.99
C VAL A 22 20.41 -7.06 -2.66
N PHE A 23 20.89 -6.74 -1.47
CA PHE A 23 21.18 -5.38 -1.04
C PHE A 23 22.20 -4.69 -1.98
N CYS A 24 23.33 -5.38 -2.27
CA CYS A 24 24.35 -4.84 -3.17
C CYS A 24 23.82 -4.59 -4.58
N ILE A 25 23.07 -5.53 -5.15
CA ILE A 25 22.48 -5.39 -6.49
C ILE A 25 21.51 -4.19 -6.52
N TRP A 26 20.61 -4.08 -5.54
CA TRP A 26 19.66 -2.97 -5.47
C TRP A 26 20.38 -1.64 -5.27
N TYR A 27 21.39 -1.60 -4.39
CA TYR A 27 22.17 -0.40 -4.17
C TYR A 27 22.88 0.05 -5.44
N LEU A 28 23.60 -0.84 -6.13
CA LEU A 28 24.29 -0.52 -7.38
C LEU A 28 23.32 -0.06 -8.48
N MET A 29 22.18 -0.76 -8.65
CA MET A 29 21.14 -0.33 -9.59
C MET A 29 20.60 1.05 -9.20
N SER A 30 20.39 1.32 -7.92
CA SER A 30 19.83 2.58 -7.44
C SER A 30 20.75 3.79 -7.65
N LEU A 31 22.06 3.57 -7.85
CA LEU A 31 23.01 4.65 -8.20
C LEU A 31 22.76 5.20 -9.62
N LEU A 32 22.22 4.38 -10.52
CA LEU A 32 21.94 4.79 -11.88
C LEU A 32 20.97 5.98 -11.92
N PRO A 33 21.16 6.93 -12.86
CA PRO A 33 20.20 7.99 -13.12
C PRO A 33 18.82 7.42 -13.48
N LEU A 34 17.73 8.05 -13.04
CA LEU A 34 16.37 7.60 -13.37
C LEU A 34 16.12 7.43 -14.89
N ARG A 35 16.79 8.25 -15.72
CA ARG A 35 16.68 8.11 -17.18
C ARG A 35 17.16 6.73 -17.66
N VAL A 36 18.26 6.24 -17.11
CA VAL A 36 18.79 4.90 -17.41
C VAL A 36 17.88 3.82 -16.87
N LEU A 37 17.41 3.97 -15.63
CA LEU A 37 16.45 3.05 -15.03
C LEU A 37 15.14 2.95 -15.83
N TYR A 38 14.69 4.02 -16.47
CA TYR A 38 13.51 3.99 -17.34
C TYR A 38 13.75 3.26 -18.67
N ILE A 39 14.97 3.29 -19.21
CA ILE A 39 15.32 2.43 -20.36
C ILE A 39 15.26 0.95 -19.97
N LEU A 40 15.77 0.61 -18.77
CA LEU A 40 15.63 -0.75 -18.22
C LEU A 40 14.17 -1.12 -17.97
N SER A 41 13.36 -0.20 -17.46
CA SER A 41 11.92 -0.37 -17.28
C SER A 41 11.20 -0.65 -18.58
N ASP A 42 11.54 0.05 -19.67
CA ASP A 42 10.96 -0.17 -20.99
C ASP A 42 11.30 -1.58 -21.51
N GLY A 43 12.56 -2.03 -21.34
CA GLY A 43 12.95 -3.42 -21.64
C GLY A 43 12.21 -4.45 -20.78
N LEU A 44 12.08 -4.17 -19.47
CA LEU A 44 11.35 -5.02 -18.53
C LEU A 44 9.86 -5.12 -18.90
N PHE A 45 9.25 -4.03 -19.39
CA PHE A 45 7.87 -4.05 -19.88
C PHE A 45 7.71 -5.06 -21.04
N TYR A 46 8.61 -5.06 -22.04
CA TYR A 46 8.54 -6.03 -23.13
C TYR A 46 8.65 -7.46 -22.62
N LEU A 47 9.59 -7.71 -21.70
CA LEU A 47 9.77 -9.03 -21.09
C LEU A 47 8.52 -9.48 -20.32
N ILE A 48 8.02 -8.65 -19.38
CA ILE A 48 6.90 -9.00 -18.51
C ILE A 48 5.59 -9.11 -19.29
N TYR A 49 5.34 -8.20 -20.24
CA TYR A 49 4.08 -8.14 -20.96
C TYR A 49 3.98 -9.13 -22.10
N TYR A 50 5.02 -9.25 -22.94
CA TYR A 50 4.95 -10.05 -24.17
C TYR A 50 5.52 -11.47 -24.00
N VAL A 51 6.60 -11.64 -23.22
CA VAL A 51 7.29 -12.91 -23.07
C VAL A 51 6.73 -13.69 -21.88
N VAL A 52 6.89 -13.18 -20.66
CA VAL A 52 6.45 -13.85 -19.42
C VAL A 52 4.94 -13.83 -19.27
N LYS A 53 4.26 -12.80 -19.78
CA LYS A 53 2.80 -12.57 -19.68
C LYS A 53 2.31 -12.63 -18.23
N TYR A 54 3.10 -12.06 -17.30
CA TYR A 54 2.88 -12.14 -15.87
C TYR A 54 1.48 -11.70 -15.47
N ARG A 55 0.66 -12.62 -14.99
CA ARG A 55 -0.75 -12.43 -14.57
C ARG A 55 -1.64 -11.70 -15.60
N ARG A 56 -1.28 -11.70 -16.87
CA ARG A 56 -2.00 -10.96 -17.92
C ARG A 56 -3.47 -11.40 -18.09
N PRO A 57 -3.81 -12.70 -18.02
CA PRO A 57 -5.22 -13.12 -18.04
C PRO A 57 -6.03 -12.56 -16.85
N LEU A 58 -5.43 -12.50 -15.66
CA LEU A 58 -6.06 -11.94 -14.47
C LEU A 58 -6.32 -10.43 -14.62
N VAL A 59 -5.29 -9.67 -15.04
CA VAL A 59 -5.41 -8.21 -15.27
C VAL A 59 -6.47 -7.92 -16.31
N ARG A 60 -6.49 -8.66 -17.43
CA ARG A 60 -7.49 -8.52 -18.48
C ARG A 60 -8.90 -8.78 -17.98
N LYS A 61 -9.09 -9.84 -17.19
CA LYS A 61 -10.38 -10.15 -16.55
C LYS A 61 -10.81 -9.00 -15.63
N HIS A 62 -9.93 -8.54 -14.76
CA HIS A 62 -10.24 -7.44 -13.84
C HIS A 62 -10.65 -6.16 -14.59
N LEU A 63 -9.94 -5.80 -15.66
CA LEU A 63 -10.27 -4.62 -16.47
C LEU A 63 -11.59 -4.80 -17.23
N PHE A 64 -11.88 -6.01 -17.71
CA PHE A 64 -13.14 -6.32 -18.37
C PHE A 64 -14.33 -6.16 -17.42
N ASP A 65 -14.21 -6.72 -16.22
CA ASP A 65 -15.29 -6.71 -15.23
C ASP A 65 -15.46 -5.31 -14.59
N SER A 66 -14.36 -4.54 -14.44
CA SER A 66 -14.39 -3.22 -13.78
C SER A 66 -14.72 -2.04 -14.69
N PHE A 67 -14.65 -2.23 -16.01
CA PHE A 67 -14.94 -1.18 -17.00
C PHE A 67 -15.80 -1.76 -18.13
N PRO A 68 -17.04 -2.20 -17.83
CA PRO A 68 -17.93 -2.79 -18.83
C PRO A 68 -18.30 -1.79 -19.95
N GLU A 69 -18.30 -0.48 -19.65
CA GLU A 69 -18.59 0.60 -20.57
C GLU A 69 -17.50 0.84 -21.63
N LYS A 70 -16.27 0.35 -21.38
CA LYS A 70 -15.15 0.52 -22.31
C LYS A 70 -15.10 -0.61 -23.34
N ASN A 71 -14.74 -0.28 -24.56
CA ASN A 71 -14.51 -1.29 -25.59
C ASN A 71 -13.20 -2.05 -25.34
N GLU A 72 -12.97 -3.14 -26.08
CA GLU A 72 -11.80 -3.99 -25.92
C GLU A 72 -10.48 -3.24 -26.17
N ALA A 73 -10.44 -2.38 -27.19
CA ALA A 73 -9.23 -1.63 -27.55
C ALA A 73 -8.83 -0.65 -26.44
N GLU A 74 -9.81 0.00 -25.80
CA GLU A 74 -9.59 0.87 -24.63
C GLU A 74 -9.05 0.09 -23.43
N ARG A 75 -9.62 -1.08 -23.13
CA ARG A 75 -9.14 -1.94 -22.02
C ARG A 75 -7.75 -2.47 -22.28
N ILE A 76 -7.42 -2.87 -23.53
CA ILE A 76 -6.06 -3.28 -23.90
C ILE A 76 -5.07 -2.11 -23.78
N LYS A 77 -5.48 -0.89 -24.10
CA LYS A 77 -4.65 0.31 -23.89
C LYS A 77 -4.34 0.50 -22.40
N ILE A 78 -5.35 0.45 -21.53
CA ILE A 78 -5.17 0.52 -20.08
C ILE A 78 -4.27 -0.61 -19.57
N GLU A 79 -4.46 -1.85 -20.06
CA GLU A 79 -3.62 -3.00 -19.72
C GLU A 79 -2.14 -2.73 -20.02
N LYS A 80 -1.83 -2.23 -21.23
CA LYS A 80 -0.44 -1.91 -21.62
C LYS A 80 0.14 -0.76 -20.80
N GLU A 81 -0.63 0.30 -20.58
CA GLU A 81 -0.22 1.42 -19.73
C GLU A 81 0.03 0.99 -18.29
N PHE A 82 -0.79 0.06 -17.75
CA PHE A 82 -0.59 -0.54 -16.44
C PHE A 82 0.75 -1.28 -16.35
N TYR A 83 1.07 -2.17 -17.30
CA TYR A 83 2.34 -2.90 -17.26
C TYR A 83 3.55 -2.01 -17.44
N SER A 84 3.45 -0.97 -18.28
CA SER A 84 4.49 0.04 -18.43
C SER A 84 4.72 0.79 -17.11
N TRP A 85 3.66 1.25 -16.46
CA TRP A 85 3.75 1.89 -15.14
C TRP A 85 4.24 0.91 -14.07
N PHE A 86 3.80 -0.34 -14.07
CA PHE A 86 4.23 -1.34 -13.09
C PHE A 86 5.74 -1.59 -13.16
N CYS A 87 6.33 -1.61 -14.36
CA CYS A 87 7.78 -1.68 -14.53
C CYS A 87 8.47 -0.39 -14.04
N ASP A 88 7.89 0.78 -14.33
CA ASP A 88 8.36 2.05 -13.76
C ASP A 88 8.35 2.04 -12.24
N TYR A 89 7.26 1.57 -11.62
CA TYR A 89 7.14 1.45 -10.17
C TYR A 89 8.27 0.59 -9.57
N ILE A 90 8.63 -0.53 -10.22
CA ILE A 90 9.73 -1.39 -9.76
C ILE A 90 11.06 -0.61 -9.74
N VAL A 91 11.43 0.04 -10.85
CA VAL A 91 12.70 0.77 -10.93
C VAL A 91 12.72 2.04 -10.06
N GLU A 92 11.58 2.68 -9.87
CA GLU A 92 11.40 3.83 -8.98
C GLU A 92 11.53 3.42 -7.50
N THR A 93 11.04 2.23 -7.14
CA THR A 93 11.23 1.64 -5.80
C THR A 93 12.70 1.33 -5.55
N ILE A 94 13.41 0.75 -6.54
CA ILE A 94 14.85 0.54 -6.47
C ILE A 94 15.56 1.89 -6.31
N LYS A 95 15.20 2.90 -7.10
CA LYS A 95 15.80 4.24 -7.03
C LYS A 95 15.63 4.91 -5.68
N LEU A 96 14.54 4.62 -4.97
CA LEU A 96 14.30 5.18 -3.63
C LEU A 96 15.48 4.92 -2.67
N PHE A 97 16.27 3.87 -2.90
CA PHE A 97 17.41 3.49 -2.07
C PHE A 97 18.47 4.61 -1.94
N THR A 98 18.77 5.31 -3.03
CA THR A 98 19.77 6.40 -3.07
C THR A 98 19.18 7.75 -3.46
N MET A 99 17.86 7.85 -3.66
CA MET A 99 17.22 9.11 -3.98
C MET A 99 17.39 10.12 -2.85
N SER A 100 17.94 11.30 -3.17
CA SER A 100 18.12 12.35 -2.17
C SER A 100 16.80 13.01 -1.76
N LYS A 101 16.76 13.61 -0.55
CA LYS A 101 15.60 14.39 -0.08
C LYS A 101 15.18 15.47 -1.07
N LYS A 102 16.14 16.14 -1.75
CA LYS A 102 15.88 17.13 -2.80
C LYS A 102 15.20 16.52 -4.03
N GLN A 103 15.68 15.35 -4.46
CA GLN A 103 15.12 14.66 -5.62
C GLN A 103 13.69 14.17 -5.35
N ILE A 104 13.43 13.56 -4.18
CA ILE A 104 12.09 13.06 -3.85
C ILE A 104 11.11 14.22 -3.69
N LYS A 105 11.49 15.34 -3.04
CA LYS A 105 10.65 16.54 -2.92
C LYS A 105 10.27 17.16 -4.28
N LYS A 106 11.15 17.06 -5.28
CA LYS A 106 10.86 17.52 -6.64
C LYS A 106 9.85 16.63 -7.37
N ARG A 107 9.83 15.32 -7.05
CA ARG A 107 9.09 14.30 -7.80
C ARG A 107 7.80 13.84 -7.14
N MET A 108 7.74 13.92 -5.82
CA MET A 108 6.55 13.64 -5.03
C MET A 108 6.12 14.94 -4.35
N GLN A 109 4.91 15.41 -4.64
CA GLN A 109 4.34 16.62 -4.04
C GLN A 109 3.11 16.24 -3.22
N PHE A 110 2.99 16.82 -2.02
CA PHE A 110 1.83 16.66 -1.17
C PHE A 110 1.09 17.98 -1.06
N VAL A 111 -0.18 17.98 -1.47
CA VAL A 111 -1.09 19.13 -1.37
C VAL A 111 -2.03 18.87 -0.20
N GLY A 112 -2.22 19.87 0.64
CA GLY A 112 -3.02 19.74 1.86
C GLY A 112 -2.26 19.13 3.04
N ALA A 113 -0.91 18.99 2.97
CA ALA A 113 -0.11 18.51 4.10
C ALA A 113 -0.21 19.43 5.32
N GLU A 114 -0.48 20.72 5.10
CA GLU A 114 -0.77 21.70 6.14
C GLU A 114 -2.01 21.34 6.97
N LYS A 115 -3.04 20.74 6.36
CA LYS A 115 -4.27 20.29 7.05
C LYS A 115 -3.98 19.16 8.04
N ILE A 116 -3.06 18.27 7.68
CA ILE A 116 -2.58 17.20 8.56
C ILE A 116 -1.88 17.80 9.78
N ARG A 117 -1.01 18.80 9.52
CA ARG A 117 -0.31 19.53 10.58
C ARG A 117 -1.26 20.28 11.50
N GLU A 118 -2.26 20.96 10.94
CA GLU A 118 -3.30 21.65 11.71
C GLU A 118 -4.09 20.71 12.61
N SER A 119 -4.47 19.52 12.11
CA SER A 119 -5.13 18.50 12.94
C SER A 119 -4.25 18.07 14.10
N CYS A 120 -2.97 17.81 13.85
CA CYS A 120 -2.01 17.45 14.89
C CYS A 120 -1.80 18.57 15.91
N GLN A 121 -1.71 19.82 15.47
CA GLN A 121 -1.59 20.99 16.37
C GLN A 121 -2.81 21.18 17.27
N LYS A 122 -4.00 20.80 16.81
CA LYS A 122 -5.23 20.75 17.61
C LYS A 122 -5.29 19.51 18.55
N GLY A 123 -4.21 18.72 18.63
CA GLY A 123 -4.14 17.53 19.46
C GLY A 123 -4.78 16.29 18.85
N GLN A 124 -5.18 16.33 17.56
CA GLN A 124 -5.82 15.20 16.89
C GLN A 124 -4.85 14.55 15.90
N SER A 125 -4.42 13.32 16.22
CA SER A 125 -3.65 12.46 15.32
C SER A 125 -4.46 12.06 14.08
N CYS A 126 -3.78 11.63 13.01
CA CYS A 126 -4.42 11.36 11.72
C CYS A 126 -4.23 9.91 11.25
N ALA A 127 -5.28 9.34 10.67
CA ALA A 127 -5.23 8.13 9.86
C ALA A 127 -5.35 8.52 8.38
N ILE A 128 -4.42 8.06 7.56
CA ILE A 128 -4.40 8.32 6.12
C ILE A 128 -4.71 7.03 5.39
N TYR A 129 -5.86 6.97 4.76
CA TYR A 129 -6.19 5.92 3.80
C TYR A 129 -5.49 6.18 2.46
N LEU A 130 -4.93 5.14 1.88
CA LEU A 130 -4.42 5.12 0.52
C LEU A 130 -4.59 3.73 -0.11
N GLY A 131 -4.45 3.63 -1.42
CA GLY A 131 -4.48 2.37 -2.16
C GLY A 131 -3.09 2.00 -2.69
N HIS A 132 -2.96 0.77 -3.20
CA HIS A 132 -1.81 0.39 -4.03
C HIS A 132 -1.93 1.07 -5.40
N TYR A 133 -1.87 2.39 -5.38
CA TYR A 133 -2.16 3.28 -6.50
C TYR A 133 -1.03 4.29 -6.72
N CYS A 134 -0.63 4.52 -7.94
CA CYS A 134 0.54 5.32 -8.28
C CYS A 134 1.81 4.81 -7.57
N ASN A 135 2.69 5.68 -7.07
CA ASN A 135 3.88 5.25 -6.33
C ASN A 135 3.67 5.39 -4.81
N TRP A 136 3.03 4.39 -4.21
CA TRP A 136 2.78 4.36 -2.76
C TRP A 136 4.05 4.22 -1.91
N GLU A 137 5.16 3.69 -2.45
CA GLU A 137 6.43 3.63 -1.71
C GLU A 137 7.03 5.03 -1.50
N TRP A 138 6.81 5.96 -2.43
CA TRP A 138 7.29 7.32 -2.27
C TRP A 138 6.46 8.14 -1.28
N VAL A 139 5.29 7.67 -0.86
CA VAL A 139 4.49 8.29 0.22
C VAL A 139 5.24 8.30 1.54
N THR A 140 6.18 7.36 1.74
CA THR A 140 7.09 7.33 2.91
C THR A 140 7.96 8.59 3.05
N SER A 141 7.96 9.47 2.03
CA SER A 141 8.64 10.76 2.08
C SER A 141 7.82 11.88 2.76
N LEU A 142 6.57 11.62 3.15
CA LEU A 142 5.68 12.60 3.79
C LEU A 142 6.31 13.34 4.99
N PRO A 143 7.14 12.70 5.85
CA PRO A 143 7.83 13.42 6.93
C PRO A 143 8.63 14.64 6.49
N LEU A 144 9.13 14.65 5.24
CA LEU A 144 9.89 15.79 4.71
C LEU A 144 9.04 17.06 4.47
N TRP A 145 7.69 16.94 4.56
CA TRP A 145 6.74 18.00 4.26
C TRP A 145 6.02 18.54 5.49
N ALA A 146 5.79 17.69 6.50
CA ALA A 146 4.88 17.99 7.58
C ALA A 146 5.54 18.40 8.91
N GLY A 147 6.89 18.40 8.98
CA GLY A 147 7.64 18.84 10.16
C GLY A 147 8.16 17.68 11.01
N GLU A 148 9.17 17.98 11.87
CA GLU A 148 9.90 17.00 12.67
C GLU A 148 9.17 16.63 13.98
N ASP A 149 8.19 17.40 14.37
CA ASP A 149 7.38 17.26 15.60
C ASP A 149 6.28 16.19 15.48
N ILE A 150 6.03 15.69 14.26
CA ILE A 150 5.00 14.68 13.99
C ILE A 150 5.65 13.34 13.67
N THR A 151 5.18 12.28 14.32
CA THR A 151 5.62 10.91 14.01
C THR A 151 4.80 10.31 12.88
N PHE A 152 5.44 10.02 11.75
CA PHE A 152 4.81 9.37 10.60
C PHE A 152 5.04 7.87 10.65
N GLY A 153 3.95 7.10 10.66
CA GLY A 153 3.96 5.65 10.63
C GLY A 153 3.27 5.11 9.38
N GLN A 154 3.65 3.92 8.98
CA GLN A 154 2.98 3.12 7.96
C GLN A 154 2.78 1.70 8.44
N ILE A 155 1.59 1.19 8.23
CA ILE A 155 1.29 -0.19 8.58
C ILE A 155 1.79 -1.10 7.45
N TYR A 156 2.51 -2.15 7.82
CA TYR A 156 2.99 -3.13 6.86
C TYR A 156 2.77 -4.57 7.34
N HIS A 157 2.66 -5.48 6.39
CA HIS A 157 2.69 -6.92 6.64
C HIS A 157 4.15 -7.39 6.56
N VAL A 158 4.62 -8.07 7.61
CA VAL A 158 5.97 -8.64 7.64
C VAL A 158 6.11 -9.65 6.51
N LEU A 159 7.16 -9.50 5.70
CA LEU A 159 7.38 -10.37 4.55
C LEU A 159 7.98 -11.70 5.00
N GLU A 160 7.54 -12.81 4.38
CA GLU A 160 8.07 -14.15 4.66
C GLU A 160 9.57 -14.23 4.39
N ASN A 161 10.05 -13.58 3.34
CA ASN A 161 11.47 -13.50 3.04
C ASN A 161 12.13 -12.39 3.87
N SER A 162 12.89 -12.77 4.88
CA SER A 162 13.56 -11.84 5.81
C SER A 162 14.55 -10.88 5.16
N ALA A 163 15.15 -11.25 4.01
CA ALA A 163 16.07 -10.37 3.29
C ALA A 163 15.32 -9.22 2.63
N PHE A 164 14.20 -9.52 1.96
CA PHE A 164 13.34 -8.49 1.38
C PHE A 164 12.64 -7.66 2.47
N ASP A 165 12.23 -8.26 3.57
CA ASP A 165 11.63 -7.53 4.70
C ASP A 165 12.58 -6.44 5.22
N LYS A 166 13.83 -6.80 5.54
CA LYS A 166 14.87 -5.85 5.97
C LYS A 166 15.13 -4.76 4.93
N LEU A 167 15.18 -5.12 3.65
CA LEU A 167 15.40 -4.20 2.55
C LEU A 167 14.26 -3.16 2.46
N PHE A 168 13.01 -3.60 2.48
CA PHE A 168 11.85 -2.70 2.45
C PHE A 168 11.75 -1.84 3.71
N LEU A 169 12.06 -2.38 4.89
CA LEU A 169 12.13 -1.59 6.13
C LEU A 169 13.17 -0.47 6.02
N TYR A 170 14.37 -0.78 5.49
CA TYR A 170 15.38 0.24 5.25
C TYR A 170 14.86 1.33 4.30
N LEU A 171 14.28 0.95 3.15
CA LEU A 171 13.74 1.89 2.17
C LEU A 171 12.67 2.80 2.77
N ARG A 172 11.73 2.23 3.50
CA ARG A 172 10.57 2.93 4.04
C ARG A 172 10.92 3.86 5.20
N ASN A 173 11.92 3.50 6.00
CA ASN A 173 12.28 4.28 7.18
C ASN A 173 13.33 5.38 6.91
N ARG A 174 14.06 5.32 5.80
CA ARG A 174 15.18 6.22 5.51
C ARG A 174 14.81 7.70 5.36
N LEU A 175 13.56 8.01 5.12
CA LEU A 175 13.05 9.38 4.94
C LEU A 175 12.34 9.92 6.20
N GLY A 176 12.42 9.21 7.32
CA GLY A 176 11.89 9.65 8.61
C GLY A 176 10.55 9.03 9.01
N ALA A 177 9.93 8.20 8.15
CA ALA A 177 8.78 7.41 8.54
C ALA A 177 9.20 6.18 9.36
N ILE A 178 8.28 5.63 10.16
CA ILE A 178 8.47 4.37 10.88
C ILE A 178 7.54 3.30 10.31
N SER A 179 8.05 2.08 10.16
CA SER A 179 7.25 0.93 9.75
C SER A 179 6.70 0.21 10.98
N ILE A 180 5.39 0.00 11.02
CA ILE A 180 4.68 -0.62 12.13
C ILE A 180 4.10 -1.95 11.64
N PRO A 181 4.54 -3.10 12.20
CA PRO A 181 3.92 -4.39 11.89
C PRO A 181 2.42 -4.38 12.19
N MET A 182 1.62 -4.92 11.30
CA MET A 182 0.16 -4.90 11.43
C MET A 182 -0.32 -5.48 12.78
N ALA A 183 0.30 -6.55 13.26
CA ALA A 183 -0.03 -7.17 14.55
C ALA A 183 0.28 -6.27 15.76
N GLU A 184 1.16 -5.27 15.60
CA GLU A 184 1.57 -4.37 16.70
C GLU A 184 0.88 -3.00 16.66
N THR A 185 0.03 -2.75 15.66
CA THR A 185 -0.51 -1.43 15.36
C THR A 185 -1.15 -0.76 16.58
N LEU A 186 -2.11 -1.41 17.23
CA LEU A 186 -2.80 -0.83 18.41
C LEU A 186 -1.85 -0.57 19.56
N ARG A 187 -0.96 -1.52 19.88
CA ARG A 187 0.02 -1.37 20.96
C ARG A 187 0.95 -0.18 20.74
N LYS A 188 1.44 -0.03 19.49
CA LYS A 188 2.33 1.09 19.13
C LYS A 188 1.61 2.44 19.18
N ILE A 189 0.36 2.52 18.70
CA ILE A 189 -0.47 3.73 18.76
C ILE A 189 -0.67 4.15 20.22
N VAL A 190 -1.10 3.22 21.08
CA VAL A 190 -1.33 3.51 22.51
C VAL A 190 -0.05 4.02 23.17
N LYS A 191 1.10 3.34 22.92
CA LYS A 191 2.39 3.75 23.48
C LYS A 191 2.77 5.17 23.04
N MET A 192 2.70 5.46 21.73
CA MET A 192 3.07 6.79 21.20
C MET A 192 2.17 7.90 21.76
N ARG A 193 0.88 7.63 21.94
CA ARG A 193 -0.05 8.59 22.59
C ARG A 193 0.28 8.83 24.07
N GLN A 194 0.65 7.78 24.79
CA GLN A 194 1.10 7.93 26.19
C GLN A 194 2.39 8.75 26.30
N GLU A 195 3.24 8.69 25.27
CA GLU A 195 4.44 9.54 25.16
C GLU A 195 4.11 10.98 24.70
N GLY A 196 2.84 11.36 24.57
CA GLY A 196 2.41 12.70 24.13
C GLY A 196 2.67 13.01 22.66
N LYS A 197 3.01 12.01 21.83
CA LYS A 197 3.35 12.20 20.42
C LYS A 197 2.09 12.36 19.57
N GLN A 198 2.12 13.33 18.68
CA GLN A 198 1.18 13.39 17.56
C GLN A 198 1.63 12.43 16.47
N ILE A 199 0.70 11.62 15.99
CA ILE A 199 0.98 10.54 15.05
C ILE A 199 0.11 10.65 13.80
N VAL A 200 0.73 10.37 12.66
CA VAL A 200 0.06 10.27 11.36
C VAL A 200 0.38 8.90 10.80
N ILE A 201 -0.63 8.06 10.59
CA ILE A 201 -0.43 6.67 10.17
C ILE A 201 -1.09 6.42 8.83
N GLY A 202 -0.29 5.93 7.87
CA GLY A 202 -0.75 5.47 6.55
C GLY A 202 -1.25 4.02 6.61
N PHE A 203 -2.43 3.81 6.02
CA PHE A 203 -3.08 2.51 5.89
C PHE A 203 -3.40 2.24 4.43
N ILE A 204 -2.76 1.25 3.83
CA ILE A 204 -3.12 0.74 2.51
C ILE A 204 -4.17 -0.36 2.71
N ALA A 205 -5.44 -0.08 2.39
CA ALA A 205 -6.56 -0.92 2.78
C ALA A 205 -7.35 -1.54 1.60
N ASP A 206 -6.80 -1.53 0.39
CA ASP A 206 -7.47 -1.95 -0.84
C ASP A 206 -7.26 -3.43 -1.21
N GLN A 207 -6.52 -4.20 -0.42
CA GLN A 207 -6.35 -5.63 -0.65
C GLN A 207 -7.42 -6.48 0.04
N VAL A 208 -7.52 -7.74 -0.40
CA VAL A 208 -8.53 -8.68 0.10
C VAL A 208 -8.21 -9.11 1.54
N PRO A 209 -9.15 -8.99 2.50
CA PRO A 209 -8.96 -9.48 3.86
C PRO A 209 -8.91 -11.02 3.93
N PHE A 210 -8.35 -11.57 5.00
CA PHE A 210 -8.49 -13.00 5.30
C PHE A 210 -9.95 -13.36 5.60
N TRP A 211 -10.32 -14.62 5.43
CA TRP A 211 -11.70 -15.09 5.54
C TRP A 211 -12.38 -14.68 6.86
N ASN A 212 -11.72 -14.87 7.98
CA ASN A 212 -12.20 -14.53 9.33
C ASN A 212 -12.13 -13.03 9.66
N ASN A 213 -11.55 -12.21 8.79
CA ASN A 213 -11.43 -10.76 8.95
C ASN A 213 -12.37 -10.00 8.00
N ILE A 214 -13.28 -10.70 7.33
CA ILE A 214 -14.31 -10.08 6.48
C ILE A 214 -15.49 -9.70 7.37
N HIS A 215 -15.68 -8.41 7.63
CA HIS A 215 -16.79 -7.88 8.44
C HIS A 215 -17.74 -7.00 7.62
N TYR A 216 -17.31 -6.57 6.44
CA TYR A 216 -18.11 -5.70 5.59
C TYR A 216 -17.86 -6.00 4.11
N TRP A 217 -18.90 -5.83 3.31
CA TRP A 217 -18.90 -5.97 1.85
C TRP A 217 -19.47 -4.70 1.25
N THR A 218 -18.80 -4.17 0.23
CA THR A 218 -19.25 -3.01 -0.55
C THR A 218 -19.18 -3.30 -2.03
N ASP A 219 -19.96 -2.59 -2.81
CA ASP A 219 -19.78 -2.56 -4.27
C ASP A 219 -18.53 -1.73 -4.59
N PHE A 220 -17.59 -2.31 -5.31
CA PHE A 220 -16.35 -1.63 -5.71
C PHE A 220 -15.96 -2.05 -7.11
N LEU A 221 -15.95 -1.10 -8.06
CA LEU A 221 -15.68 -1.34 -9.47
C LEU A 221 -16.58 -2.46 -10.05
N HIS A 222 -17.87 -2.39 -9.78
CA HIS A 222 -18.91 -3.37 -10.20
C HIS A 222 -18.75 -4.78 -9.60
N HIS A 223 -18.10 -4.90 -8.46
CA HIS A 223 -17.94 -6.18 -7.77
C HIS A 223 -18.40 -6.10 -6.31
N ASP A 224 -19.15 -7.11 -5.85
CA ASP A 224 -19.38 -7.35 -4.43
C ASP A 224 -18.03 -7.70 -3.75
N THR A 225 -17.53 -6.78 -2.95
CA THR A 225 -16.12 -6.76 -2.55
C THR A 225 -15.97 -6.82 -1.04
N PRO A 226 -15.26 -7.84 -0.49
CA PRO A 226 -14.93 -7.87 0.93
C PRO A 226 -13.82 -6.88 1.23
N VAL A 227 -13.95 -6.12 2.33
CA VAL A 227 -13.06 -5.00 2.63
C VAL A 227 -12.45 -5.08 4.03
N LEU A 228 -11.29 -4.43 4.20
CA LEU A 228 -10.61 -4.29 5.48
C LEU A 228 -11.24 -3.14 6.27
N THR A 229 -11.77 -3.43 7.46
CA THR A 229 -12.42 -2.45 8.37
C THR A 229 -11.51 -2.03 9.53
N GLY A 230 -10.30 -2.59 9.62
CA GLY A 230 -9.39 -2.36 10.74
C GLY A 230 -8.96 -0.91 10.91
N THR A 231 -8.76 -0.18 9.81
CA THR A 231 -8.39 1.24 9.83
C THR A 231 -9.48 2.09 10.46
N GLU A 232 -10.75 1.89 10.09
CA GLU A 232 -11.89 2.57 10.69
C GLU A 232 -12.00 2.28 12.18
N LYS A 233 -11.92 1.00 12.57
CA LYS A 233 -11.96 0.59 13.99
C LYS A 233 -10.87 1.29 14.81
N ILE A 234 -9.67 1.43 14.26
CA ILE A 234 -8.55 2.15 14.88
C ILE A 234 -8.85 3.65 14.96
N ALA A 235 -9.30 4.25 13.86
CA ALA A 235 -9.59 5.68 13.78
C ALA A 235 -10.69 6.10 14.78
N VAL A 236 -11.78 5.34 14.86
CA VAL A 236 -12.87 5.57 15.82
C VAL A 236 -12.38 5.43 17.25
N LYS A 237 -11.68 4.32 17.57
CA LYS A 237 -11.17 4.06 18.93
C LYS A 237 -10.15 5.10 19.37
N ALA A 238 -9.27 5.51 18.49
CA ALA A 238 -8.22 6.49 18.77
C ALA A 238 -8.66 7.95 18.55
N ASN A 239 -9.85 8.19 18.04
CA ASN A 239 -10.37 9.51 17.68
C ASN A 239 -9.45 10.26 16.71
N PHE A 240 -9.01 9.59 15.65
CA PHE A 240 -8.14 10.16 14.63
C PHE A 240 -8.94 10.92 13.57
N ALA A 241 -8.45 12.07 13.11
CA ALA A 241 -8.93 12.64 11.86
C ALA A 241 -8.57 11.69 10.70
N VAL A 242 -9.52 11.44 9.81
CA VAL A 242 -9.34 10.48 8.73
C VAL A 242 -9.26 11.22 7.40
N TYR A 243 -8.17 10.98 6.69
CA TYR A 243 -7.92 11.53 5.37
C TYR A 243 -7.78 10.42 4.33
N TYR A 244 -8.16 10.71 3.11
CA TYR A 244 -7.79 9.95 1.93
C TYR A 244 -6.66 10.67 1.20
N LEU A 245 -5.59 9.94 0.84
CA LEU A 245 -4.52 10.46 0.00
C LEU A 245 -4.82 10.14 -1.46
N ASP A 246 -5.37 11.12 -2.17
CA ASP A 246 -5.68 11.02 -3.60
C ASP A 246 -4.41 11.21 -4.43
N MET A 247 -3.83 10.09 -4.86
CA MET A 247 -2.62 10.08 -5.67
C MET A 247 -2.91 10.31 -7.15
N GLN A 248 -2.00 11.00 -7.84
CA GLN A 248 -2.04 11.22 -9.28
C GLN A 248 -0.63 11.07 -9.86
N ARG A 249 -0.51 10.40 -11.02
CA ARG A 249 0.69 10.45 -11.83
C ARG A 249 0.62 11.69 -12.74
N VAL A 250 1.45 12.68 -12.47
CA VAL A 250 1.52 13.92 -13.25
C VAL A 250 2.23 13.66 -14.59
N LYS A 251 3.34 12.93 -14.51
CA LYS A 251 4.11 12.40 -15.64
C LYS A 251 5.04 11.28 -15.14
N ARG A 252 5.73 10.60 -16.02
CA ARG A 252 6.67 9.53 -15.66
C ARG A 252 7.67 10.00 -14.61
N GLY A 253 7.65 9.35 -13.43
CA GLY A 253 8.49 9.69 -12.29
C GLY A 253 8.15 10.98 -11.55
N TYR A 254 6.91 11.47 -11.71
CA TYR A 254 6.40 12.61 -10.97
C TYR A 254 4.97 12.35 -10.51
N TYR A 255 4.76 12.49 -9.21
CA TYR A 255 3.49 12.22 -8.57
C TYR A 255 3.03 13.38 -7.69
N LYS A 256 1.73 13.50 -7.53
CA LYS A 256 1.07 14.43 -6.62
C LYS A 256 0.12 13.63 -5.74
N GLY A 257 0.14 13.83 -4.45
CA GLY A 257 -0.83 13.33 -3.49
C GLY A 257 -1.59 14.49 -2.87
N GLU A 258 -2.91 14.45 -2.88
CA GLU A 258 -3.78 15.45 -2.28
C GLU A 258 -4.51 14.86 -1.08
N PHE A 259 -4.39 15.48 0.10
CA PHE A 259 -5.11 15.06 1.29
C PHE A 259 -6.54 15.56 1.26
N LYS A 260 -7.49 14.63 1.20
CA LYS A 260 -8.92 14.89 1.27
C LYS A 260 -9.44 14.43 2.63
N LEU A 261 -9.99 15.34 3.41
CA LEU A 261 -10.61 15.00 4.68
C LEU A 261 -11.85 14.12 4.42
N LEU A 262 -11.90 12.95 5.04
CA LEU A 262 -13.09 12.11 5.07
C LEU A 262 -13.94 12.47 6.30
N THR A 263 -13.32 12.53 7.49
CA THR A 263 -13.96 13.00 8.71
C THR A 263 -12.92 13.40 9.76
N ASP A 264 -13.18 14.43 10.53
CA ASP A 264 -12.46 14.80 11.75
C ASP A 264 -13.21 14.35 13.03
N LYS A 265 -14.41 13.77 12.84
CA LYS A 265 -15.31 13.28 13.92
C LYS A 265 -15.63 11.79 13.74
N PRO A 266 -14.63 10.90 13.76
CA PRO A 266 -14.85 9.48 13.43
C PRO A 266 -15.82 8.77 14.36
N LYS A 267 -16.00 9.25 15.61
CA LYS A 267 -16.94 8.69 16.57
C LYS A 267 -18.41 9.03 16.28
N GLU A 268 -18.68 10.04 15.47
CA GLU A 268 -20.03 10.43 15.03
C GLU A 268 -20.47 9.66 13.78
N CYS A 269 -19.53 9.00 13.08
CA CYS A 269 -19.82 8.19 11.89
C CYS A 269 -20.51 6.88 12.27
N LYS A 270 -21.38 6.40 11.37
CA LYS A 270 -21.99 5.08 11.47
C LYS A 270 -20.95 3.99 11.21
N GLU A 271 -21.25 2.78 11.67
CA GLU A 271 -20.38 1.62 11.43
C GLU A 271 -20.16 1.42 9.93
N PHE A 272 -18.91 1.26 9.51
CA PHE A 272 -18.41 1.11 8.13
C PHE A 272 -18.57 2.34 7.22
N GLU A 273 -19.08 3.47 7.71
CA GLU A 273 -19.25 4.68 6.91
C GLU A 273 -17.92 5.26 6.43
N ILE A 274 -16.90 5.28 7.29
CA ILE A 274 -15.56 5.76 6.94
C ILE A 274 -14.92 4.83 5.90
N THR A 275 -15.10 3.52 6.06
CA THR A 275 -14.63 2.53 5.10
C THR A 275 -15.29 2.73 3.74
N GLU A 276 -16.59 3.00 3.71
CA GLU A 276 -17.33 3.29 2.47
C GLU A 276 -16.86 4.58 1.81
N MET A 277 -16.68 5.67 2.57
CA MET A 277 -16.11 6.92 2.05
C MET A 277 -14.75 6.70 1.39
N TYR A 278 -13.89 5.87 2.00
CA TYR A 278 -12.59 5.53 1.41
C TYR A 278 -12.73 4.79 0.09
N PHE A 279 -13.59 3.76 0.03
CA PHE A 279 -13.75 2.98 -1.21
C PHE A 279 -14.35 3.82 -2.33
N ARG A 280 -15.31 4.71 -2.05
CA ARG A 280 -15.83 5.67 -3.04
C ARG A 280 -14.75 6.64 -3.53
N ALA A 281 -13.86 7.11 -2.64
CA ALA A 281 -12.77 8.00 -3.01
C ALA A 281 -11.71 7.28 -3.86
N LEU A 282 -11.32 6.06 -3.49
CA LEU A 282 -10.38 5.25 -4.25
C LEU A 282 -10.92 4.87 -5.63
N GLU A 283 -12.20 4.49 -5.72
CA GLU A 283 -12.86 4.15 -6.97
C GLU A 283 -12.82 5.32 -7.96
N LYS A 284 -13.14 6.54 -7.50
CA LYS A 284 -13.02 7.76 -8.31
C LYS A 284 -11.59 7.99 -8.82
N SER A 285 -10.58 7.72 -7.98
CA SER A 285 -9.18 7.84 -8.40
C SER A 285 -8.82 6.83 -9.47
N ILE A 286 -9.26 5.56 -9.32
CA ILE A 286 -9.04 4.50 -10.31
C ILE A 286 -9.76 4.80 -11.61
N GLN A 287 -11.02 5.23 -11.56
CA GLN A 287 -11.80 5.61 -12.76
C GLN A 287 -11.15 6.76 -13.53
N ARG A 288 -10.54 7.73 -12.82
CA ARG A 288 -9.85 8.86 -13.44
C ARG A 288 -8.56 8.46 -14.17
N GLN A 289 -7.75 7.56 -13.59
CA GLN A 289 -6.49 7.07 -14.15
C GLN A 289 -6.35 5.56 -13.90
N PRO A 290 -7.06 4.71 -14.65
CA PRO A 290 -7.18 3.29 -14.34
C PRO A 290 -5.88 2.50 -14.45
N ALA A 291 -4.91 2.96 -15.24
CA ALA A 291 -3.64 2.28 -15.45
C ALA A 291 -2.75 2.21 -14.19
N PHE A 292 -3.04 2.97 -13.13
CA PHE A 292 -2.09 3.14 -12.02
C PHE A 292 -2.53 2.48 -10.71
N TRP A 293 -3.50 1.54 -10.77
CA TRP A 293 -3.84 0.66 -9.66
C TRP A 293 -3.22 -0.72 -9.84
N LEU A 294 -2.96 -1.44 -8.74
CA LEU A 294 -2.26 -2.73 -8.75
C LEU A 294 -3.16 -3.88 -9.24
N TRP A 295 -3.49 -3.90 -10.54
CA TRP A 295 -4.36 -4.90 -11.17
C TRP A 295 -3.86 -6.34 -11.08
N THR A 296 -2.56 -6.55 -10.82
CA THR A 296 -1.99 -7.89 -10.64
C THR A 296 -2.36 -8.53 -9.30
N HIS A 297 -2.87 -7.76 -8.32
CA HIS A 297 -3.43 -8.35 -7.11
C HIS A 297 -4.77 -9.02 -7.41
N ASN A 298 -4.94 -10.31 -7.04
CA ASN A 298 -6.21 -11.02 -7.23
C ASN A 298 -7.24 -10.55 -6.18
N ARG A 299 -7.81 -9.34 -6.42
CA ARG A 299 -8.64 -8.60 -5.46
C ARG A 299 -9.93 -9.34 -5.11
N TRP A 300 -10.57 -9.95 -6.11
CA TRP A 300 -11.88 -10.59 -5.98
C TRP A 300 -11.81 -12.12 -5.92
N LYS A 301 -10.69 -12.66 -5.38
CA LYS A 301 -10.52 -14.12 -5.19
C LYS A 301 -11.41 -14.74 -4.11
N ARG A 302 -12.09 -13.93 -3.31
CA ARG A 302 -13.00 -14.37 -2.25
C ARG A 302 -14.37 -13.80 -2.52
N THR A 303 -15.34 -14.69 -2.82
CA THR A 303 -16.73 -14.32 -3.05
C THR A 303 -17.55 -14.44 -1.77
N ARG A 304 -18.66 -13.71 -1.68
CA ARG A 304 -19.60 -13.78 -0.54
C ARG A 304 -20.16 -15.20 -0.39
N GLU A 305 -20.46 -15.87 -1.49
CA GLU A 305 -20.95 -17.26 -1.48
C GLU A 305 -19.91 -18.20 -0.84
N GLN A 306 -18.65 -18.10 -1.25
CA GLN A 306 -17.56 -18.91 -0.65
C GLN A 306 -17.39 -18.58 0.83
N TRP A 307 -17.47 -17.27 1.20
CA TRP A 307 -17.35 -16.83 2.58
C TRP A 307 -18.43 -17.45 3.47
N LEU A 308 -19.70 -17.45 3.03
CA LEU A 308 -20.83 -18.04 3.75
C LEU A 308 -20.68 -19.57 3.94
N LYS A 309 -19.97 -20.25 3.04
CA LYS A 309 -19.66 -21.70 3.19
C LYS A 309 -18.54 -21.96 4.20
N ILE A 310 -17.58 -21.04 4.33
CA ILE A 310 -16.34 -21.22 5.09
C ILE A 310 -16.42 -20.61 6.49
N VAL A 311 -17.11 -19.48 6.63
CA VAL A 311 -17.18 -18.68 7.86
C VAL A 311 -18.61 -18.63 8.39
N ASP A 312 -18.76 -18.69 9.69
CA ASP A 312 -20.01 -18.39 10.34
C ASP A 312 -20.22 -16.86 10.34
N PRO A 313 -21.32 -16.34 9.74
CA PRO A 313 -21.51 -14.90 9.57
C PRO A 313 -21.78 -14.12 10.87
N VAL A 314 -22.15 -14.82 11.95
CA VAL A 314 -22.43 -14.19 13.26
C VAL A 314 -21.18 -14.14 14.12
N THR A 315 -20.44 -15.25 14.19
CA THR A 315 -19.24 -15.35 15.05
C THR A 315 -17.95 -14.98 14.36
N HIS A 316 -17.95 -14.88 13.01
CA HIS A 316 -16.78 -14.71 12.16
C HIS A 316 -15.69 -15.77 12.33
N LYS A 317 -16.03 -16.94 12.93
CA LYS A 317 -15.12 -18.08 13.07
C LYS A 317 -15.18 -18.97 11.84
N MET A 318 -14.08 -19.63 11.56
CA MET A 318 -14.06 -20.67 10.52
C MET A 318 -14.94 -21.84 10.94
N ARG A 319 -15.81 -22.32 10.06
CA ARG A 319 -16.75 -23.43 10.39
C ARG A 319 -16.04 -24.72 10.83
N ARG A 320 -14.83 -24.98 10.32
CA ARG A 320 -13.99 -26.09 10.79
C ARG A 320 -13.52 -25.97 12.25
N ASP A 321 -13.50 -24.73 12.78
CA ASP A 321 -13.06 -24.46 14.15
C ASP A 321 -14.25 -24.47 15.14
N LEU A 322 -15.46 -24.72 14.63
CA LEU A 322 -16.70 -24.83 15.40
C LEU A 322 -17.16 -26.29 15.59
N GLN A 323 -16.49 -27.25 14.91
CA GLN A 323 -16.69 -28.69 15.06
C GLN A 323 -15.72 -29.28 16.07
#